data_b004828e64c33200cc3960f42314d366
#
_entry.id   b004828e64c33200cc3960f42314d366
#
_cell.length_a   1.000
_cell.length_b   1.000
_cell.length_c   1.000
_cell.angle_alpha   90.00
_cell.angle_beta   90.00
_cell.angle_gamma   90.00
#
_symmetry.space_group_name_H-M   'P 1'
#
loop_
_entity.id
_entity.type
_entity.pdbx_description
1 polymer ?
#
loop_
_entity_poly.entity_id
_entity_poly.type
_entity_poly.pdbx_seq_one_letter_code
_entity_poly.pdbx_strand_id
1 'polypeptide(L)' 'MKRYFLIRTSDSEYNSSYKKICETLEEAKKEVPNFADWWSPAGTCDIHEVDENFTTYKIYHFRNGLPAGMKVWKEG' A
#
# COMPACT_ATOMS: atom_id res chain seq x y z
N MET A 1 -0.29 -6.48 -19.57
CA MET A 1 -0.93 -6.92 -18.32
C MET A 1 -1.27 -5.72 -17.47
N LYS A 2 -2.49 -5.64 -17.01
CA LYS A 2 -2.93 -4.49 -16.21
C LYS A 2 -2.51 -4.67 -14.76
N ARG A 3 -2.04 -3.60 -14.14
CA ARG A 3 -1.66 -3.58 -12.73
C ARG A 3 -2.60 -2.69 -11.94
N TYR A 4 -2.82 -3.07 -10.70
CA TYR A 4 -3.61 -2.30 -9.75
C TYR A 4 -2.77 -2.02 -8.52
N PHE A 5 -3.11 -0.98 -7.81
CA PHE A 5 -2.37 -0.53 -6.63
C PHE A 5 -3.31 -0.47 -5.45
N LEU A 6 -3.16 -1.42 -4.54
CA LEU A 6 -4.03 -1.56 -3.38
C LEU A 6 -3.41 -0.88 -2.18
N ILE A 7 -4.12 0.08 -1.61
CA ILE A 7 -3.67 0.74 -0.39
C ILE A 7 -4.12 -0.11 0.79
N ARG A 8 -3.14 -0.52 1.58
CA ARG A 8 -3.36 -1.36 2.75
C ARG A 8 -2.83 -0.65 3.97
N THR A 9 -3.63 -0.61 5.02
CA THR A 9 -3.21 -0.04 6.30
C THR A 9 -3.14 -1.13 7.34
N SER A 10 -2.26 -0.92 8.31
CA SER A 10 -2.15 -1.78 9.47
C SER A 10 -2.74 -1.03 10.66
N ASP A 11 -4.00 -1.30 10.97
CA ASP A 11 -4.72 -0.61 12.04
C ASP A 11 -4.30 -1.11 13.43
N SER A 12 -3.78 -2.33 13.49
CA SER A 12 -3.24 -2.92 14.72
C SER A 12 -2.36 -4.10 14.31
N GLU A 13 -1.74 -4.73 15.31
CA GLU A 13 -0.96 -5.95 15.07
C GLU A 13 -1.78 -7.06 14.40
N TYR A 14 -3.08 -7.03 14.57
CA TYR A 14 -3.97 -8.10 14.13
C TYR A 14 -4.81 -7.75 12.94
N ASN A 15 -4.98 -6.47 12.64
CA ASN A 15 -5.86 -6.01 11.59
C ASN A 15 -5.11 -5.23 10.52
N SER A 16 -5.00 -5.83 9.37
CA SER A 16 -4.60 -5.11 8.17
C SER A 16 -5.71 -5.25 7.15
N SER A 17 -6.11 -4.16 6.54
CA SER A 17 -7.19 -4.18 5.58
C SER A 17 -6.85 -3.32 4.37
N TYR A 18 -7.38 -3.72 3.22
CA TYR A 18 -7.30 -2.92 2.02
C TYR A 18 -8.33 -1.80 2.11
N LYS A 19 -7.88 -0.58 1.88
CA LYS A 19 -8.73 0.61 1.99
C LYS A 19 -9.19 1.13 0.65
N LYS A 20 -8.36 0.99 -0.37
CA LYS A 20 -8.69 1.51 -1.69
C LYS A 20 -7.91 0.78 -2.77
N ILE A 21 -8.50 0.65 -3.95
CA ILE A 21 -7.82 0.15 -5.13
C ILE A 21 -7.66 1.33 -6.11
N CYS A 22 -6.46 1.51 -6.63
CA CYS A 22 -6.14 2.57 -7.58
C CYS A 22 -5.60 1.96 -8.86
N GLU A 23 -5.75 2.67 -9.96
CA GLU A 23 -5.27 2.19 -11.26
C GLU A 23 -3.83 2.62 -11.55
N THR A 24 -3.32 3.63 -10.86
CA THR A 24 -1.96 4.10 -11.03
C THR A 24 -1.27 4.25 -9.68
N LEU A 25 0.06 4.13 -9.72
CA LEU A 25 0.87 4.34 -8.52
C LEU A 25 0.79 5.79 -8.03
N GLU A 26 0.72 6.72 -8.96
CA GLU A 26 0.63 8.15 -8.62
C GLU A 26 -0.66 8.44 -7.84
N GLU A 27 -1.77 7.87 -8.28
CA GLU A 27 -3.04 8.01 -7.59
C GLU A 27 -2.97 7.41 -6.19
N ALA A 28 -2.40 6.21 -6.07
CA ALA A 28 -2.25 5.56 -4.78
C ALA A 28 -1.38 6.37 -3.83
N LYS A 29 -0.27 6.93 -4.32
CA LYS A 29 0.63 7.76 -3.49
C LYS A 29 -0.07 9.01 -2.97
N LYS A 30 -0.96 9.60 -3.77
CA LYS A 30 -1.73 10.77 -3.34
C LYS A 30 -2.71 10.43 -2.22
N GLU A 31 -3.20 9.22 -2.21
CA GLU A 31 -4.18 8.78 -1.21
C GLU A 31 -3.54 8.34 0.11
N VAL A 32 -2.25 7.98 0.10
CA VAL A 32 -1.57 7.48 1.29
C VAL A 32 -1.75 8.39 2.52
N PRO A 33 -1.59 9.72 2.44
CA PRO A 33 -1.78 10.57 3.61
C PRO A 33 -3.19 10.51 4.20
N ASN A 34 -4.20 10.20 3.39
CA ASN A 34 -5.57 10.09 3.85
C ASN A 34 -5.82 8.82 4.66
N PHE A 35 -4.99 7.81 4.46
CA PHE A 35 -5.11 6.53 5.14
C PHE A 35 -3.99 6.30 6.16
N ALA A 36 -3.05 7.22 6.25
CA ALA A 36 -2.00 7.15 7.27
C ALA A 36 -2.67 7.29 8.63
N ASP A 37 -2.49 6.27 9.45
CA ASP A 37 -3.18 6.20 10.72
C ASP A 37 -2.42 6.99 11.77
N TRP A 38 -2.92 8.19 12.06
CA TRP A 38 -2.27 9.13 12.97
C TRP A 38 -2.27 8.65 14.42
N TRP A 39 -3.17 7.76 14.79
CA TRP A 39 -3.24 7.25 16.16
C TRP A 39 -2.50 5.93 16.35
N SER A 40 -2.08 5.30 15.27
CA SER A 40 -1.24 4.11 15.35
C SER A 40 0.20 4.53 15.61
N PRO A 41 0.88 3.96 16.60
CA PRO A 41 2.29 4.25 16.82
C PRO A 41 3.17 3.95 15.61
N ALA A 42 2.76 3.01 14.78
CA ALA A 42 3.50 2.65 13.58
C ALA A 42 3.19 3.56 12.40
N GLY A 43 1.95 4.06 12.31
CA GLY A 43 1.52 4.92 11.20
C GLY A 43 1.80 4.34 9.83
N THR A 44 1.71 3.00 9.70
CA THR A 44 2.14 2.31 8.49
C THR A 44 1.02 2.19 7.48
N CYS A 45 1.38 2.43 6.23
CA CYS A 45 0.48 2.28 5.10
C CYS A 45 1.31 1.72 3.95
N ASP A 46 0.80 0.72 3.26
CA ASP A 46 1.51 0.08 2.17
C ASP A 46 0.69 0.17 0.89
N ILE A 47 1.39 0.25 -0.24
CA ILE A 47 0.76 0.11 -1.55
C ILE A 47 1.23 -1.21 -2.13
N HIS A 48 0.30 -2.11 -2.41
CA HIS A 48 0.57 -3.40 -3.03
C HIS A 48 0.31 -3.30 -4.53
N GLU A 49 1.35 -3.45 -5.33
CA GLU A 49 1.20 -3.53 -6.78
C GLU A 49 0.84 -4.97 -7.14
N VAL A 50 -0.37 -5.16 -7.66
CA VAL A 50 -0.90 -6.47 -7.97
C VAL A 50 -1.39 -6.54 -9.42
N ASP A 51 -1.52 -7.75 -9.95
CA ASP A 51 -2.12 -7.98 -11.26
C ASP A 51 -3.63 -8.23 -11.12
N GLU A 52 -4.26 -8.63 -12.22
CA GLU A 52 -5.69 -8.90 -12.27
C GLU A 52 -6.12 -10.06 -11.37
N ASN A 53 -5.18 -10.93 -11.02
CA ASN A 53 -5.43 -12.09 -10.15
C ASN A 53 -5.03 -11.79 -8.70
N PHE A 54 -4.69 -10.53 -8.40
CA PHE A 54 -4.22 -10.09 -7.08
C PHE A 54 -2.90 -10.73 -6.65
N THR A 55 -2.09 -11.16 -7.62
CA THR A 55 -0.73 -11.57 -7.35
C THR A 55 0.11 -10.33 -7.06
N THR A 56 0.74 -10.30 -5.89
CA THR A 56 1.56 -9.16 -5.49
C THR A 56 2.93 -9.23 -6.15
N TYR A 57 3.33 -8.13 -6.77
CA TYR A 57 4.65 -7.97 -7.39
C TYR A 57 5.57 -7.12 -6.57
N LYS A 58 5.07 -6.02 -6.06
CA LYS A 58 5.85 -5.07 -5.27
C LYS A 58 5.00 -4.54 -4.11
N ILE A 59 5.66 -4.20 -3.02
CA ILE A 59 5.04 -3.54 -1.89
C ILE A 59 5.84 -2.27 -1.62
N TYR A 60 5.16 -1.14 -1.71
CA TYR A 60 5.74 0.17 -1.39
C TYR A 60 5.34 0.51 0.04
N HIS A 61 6.32 0.64 0.91
CA HIS A 61 6.09 0.92 2.32
C HIS A 61 6.09 2.42 2.59
N PHE A 62 5.15 2.85 3.41
CA PHE A 62 5.05 4.24 3.87
C PHE A 62 4.93 4.25 5.38
N ARG A 63 5.54 5.26 5.98
CA ARG A 63 5.45 5.48 7.41
C ARG A 63 5.20 6.95 7.65
N ASN A 64 4.15 7.28 8.40
CA ASN A 64 3.72 8.66 8.61
C ASN A 64 3.51 9.41 7.29
N GLY A 65 3.03 8.72 6.26
CA GLY A 65 2.79 9.31 4.95
C GLY A 65 4.03 9.49 4.08
N LEU A 66 5.22 9.12 4.57
CA LEU A 66 6.48 9.26 3.84
C LEU A 66 6.98 7.90 3.35
N PRO A 67 7.63 7.86 2.19
CA PRO A 67 8.22 6.61 1.68
C PRO A 67 9.19 6.01 2.69
N ALA A 68 9.05 4.72 2.96
CA ALA A 68 9.87 4.00 3.94
C ALA A 68 10.53 2.76 3.36
N GLY A 69 10.50 2.59 2.06
CA GLY A 69 11.14 1.48 1.38
C GLY A 69 10.20 0.76 0.43
N MET A 70 10.78 -0.21 -0.27
CA MET A 70 10.04 -1.01 -1.24
C MET A 70 10.55 -2.43 -1.19
N LYS A 71 9.65 -3.39 -1.28
CA LYS A 71 9.98 -4.80 -1.39
C LYS A 71 9.45 -5.34 -2.70
N VAL A 72 10.32 -6.00 -3.45
CA VAL A 72 9.92 -6.69 -4.69
C VAL A 72 9.65 -8.14 -4.36
N TRP A 73 8.42 -8.57 -4.57
CA TRP A 73 8.01 -9.95 -4.34
C TRP A 73 8.16 -10.81 -5.57
N LYS A 74 7.92 -10.22 -6.73
CA LYS A 74 7.94 -10.95 -7.97
C LYS A 74 8.30 -9.98 -9.10
N GLU A 75 9.20 -10.39 -9.97
CA GLU A 75 9.54 -9.62 -11.14
C GLU A 75 8.64 -10.03 -12.30
N GLY A 76 8.26 -9.03 -13.09
CA GLY A 76 7.42 -9.33 -14.24
C GLY A 76 6.77 -8.15 -14.88
#